data_09f203669b79eca1096872a1201d02a1
#
_entry.id   09f203669b79eca1096872a1201d02a1
#
_cell.length_a   1.000
_cell.length_b   1.000
_cell.length_c   1.000
_cell.angle_alpha   90.00
_cell.angle_beta   90.00
_cell.angle_gamma   90.00
#
_symmetry.space_group_name_H-M   'P 1'
#
loop_
_entity.id
_entity.type
_entity.pdbx_description
1 polymer ?
#
loop_
_entity_poly.entity_id
_entity_poly.type
_entity_poly.pdbx_seq_one_letter_code
_entity_poly.pdbx_strand_id
1 'polypeptide(L)'
;ASEMVLLDDNFATIVAAVKEGRVIYDNLLRFIKFSLGGNLGKVLVMLGAPLLGINVALSPLQLLWLNLLTDGLMGLGLGVEPAEAGTMNREPRPTTGSVLDKAARIHVSWVGIVIAAITLTLGAIYYEPGTVIWQTMIFAALGFTQIGHALGLRASGHSPFNPKTNPLMTWLTVLTLILQLAVIYIPFLDTFFGLVPLPIGDLLIAAALGSITFIGVR
;
A
#
# COMPACT_ATOMS: atom_id res chain seq x y z
N ALA A 1 -13.98 -29.87 -22.84
CA ALA A 1 -12.56 -29.53 -22.87
C ALA A 1 -12.11 -29.30 -21.43
N SER A 2 -10.99 -29.93 -21.03
CA SER A 2 -10.44 -29.73 -19.68
C SER A 2 -9.73 -28.38 -19.59
N GLU A 3 -9.94 -27.67 -18.48
CA GLU A 3 -9.25 -26.37 -18.22
C GLU A 3 -7.79 -26.57 -17.79
N MET A 4 -7.41 -27.80 -17.40
CA MET A 4 -6.04 -28.15 -17.02
C MET A 4 -5.69 -29.54 -17.55
N VAL A 5 -4.51 -29.70 -18.13
CA VAL A 5 -3.96 -30.94 -18.64
C VAL A 5 -2.69 -31.30 -17.88
N LEU A 6 -2.63 -32.50 -17.32
CA LEU A 6 -1.42 -33.01 -16.67
C LEU A 6 -0.59 -33.75 -17.73
N LEU A 7 0.68 -33.40 -17.82
CA LEU A 7 1.62 -34.04 -18.75
C LEU A 7 2.34 -35.23 -18.15
N ASP A 8 2.35 -35.33 -16.81
CA ASP A 8 3.12 -36.33 -16.05
C ASP A 8 2.25 -37.38 -15.34
N ASP A 9 0.93 -37.29 -15.49
CA ASP A 9 -0.08 -38.18 -14.83
C ASP A 9 0.15 -38.34 -13.30
N ASN A 10 0.81 -37.34 -12.68
CA ASN A 10 1.21 -37.41 -11.30
C ASN A 10 0.20 -36.65 -10.40
N PHE A 11 -0.43 -37.34 -9.47
CA PHE A 11 -1.39 -36.76 -8.55
C PHE A 11 -0.76 -35.68 -7.63
N ALA A 12 0.55 -35.81 -7.32
CA ALA A 12 1.27 -34.79 -6.55
C ALA A 12 1.33 -33.43 -7.27
N THR A 13 1.35 -33.43 -8.61
CA THR A 13 1.32 -32.20 -9.42
C THR A 13 -0.02 -31.50 -9.30
N ILE A 14 -1.14 -32.22 -9.18
CA ILE A 14 -2.46 -31.64 -8.93
C ILE A 14 -2.47 -30.92 -7.56
N VAL A 15 -1.97 -31.60 -6.52
CA VAL A 15 -1.90 -31.01 -5.17
C VAL A 15 -1.03 -29.76 -5.15
N ALA A 16 0.11 -29.78 -5.85
CA ALA A 16 0.99 -28.61 -5.98
C ALA A 16 0.30 -27.46 -6.72
N ALA A 17 -0.39 -27.74 -7.82
CA ALA A 17 -1.14 -26.75 -8.59
C ALA A 17 -2.28 -26.11 -7.75
N VAL A 18 -3.02 -26.90 -6.98
CA VAL A 18 -4.07 -26.40 -6.08
C VAL A 18 -3.47 -25.50 -5.00
N LYS A 19 -2.33 -25.89 -4.42
CA LYS A 19 -1.62 -25.07 -3.43
C LYS A 19 -1.20 -23.73 -4.02
N GLU A 20 -0.58 -23.75 -5.20
CA GLU A 20 -0.12 -22.55 -5.87
C GLU A 20 -1.30 -21.63 -6.24
N GLY A 21 -2.38 -22.18 -6.77
CA GLY A 21 -3.61 -21.42 -7.05
C GLY A 21 -4.18 -20.73 -5.82
N ARG A 22 -4.13 -21.36 -4.65
CA ARG A 22 -4.55 -20.74 -3.37
C ARG A 22 -3.62 -19.60 -2.96
N VAL A 23 -2.31 -19.74 -3.14
CA VAL A 23 -1.32 -18.70 -2.85
C VAL A 23 -1.53 -17.49 -3.76
N ILE A 24 -1.68 -17.73 -5.06
CA ILE A 24 -1.95 -16.66 -6.06
C ILE A 24 -3.23 -15.91 -5.68
N TYR A 25 -4.30 -16.61 -5.32
CA TYR A 25 -5.55 -15.96 -4.91
C TYR A 25 -5.39 -15.12 -3.64
N ASP A 26 -4.67 -15.63 -2.63
CA ASP A 26 -4.42 -14.89 -1.39
C ASP A 26 -3.59 -13.63 -1.67
N ASN A 27 -2.58 -13.70 -2.54
CA ASN A 27 -1.76 -12.57 -2.94
C ASN A 27 -2.56 -11.54 -3.75
N LEU A 28 -3.42 -11.99 -4.66
CA LEU A 28 -4.35 -11.13 -5.39
C LEU A 28 -5.29 -10.37 -4.43
N LEU A 29 -5.83 -11.06 -3.42
CA LEU A 29 -6.70 -10.44 -2.42
C LEU A 29 -5.95 -9.40 -1.57
N ARG A 30 -4.68 -9.66 -1.18
CA ARG A 30 -3.83 -8.67 -0.52
C ARG A 30 -3.61 -7.43 -1.38
N PHE A 31 -3.26 -7.64 -2.66
CA PHE A 31 -3.10 -6.56 -3.62
C PHE A 31 -4.38 -5.73 -3.79
N ILE A 32 -5.54 -6.37 -3.92
CA ILE A 32 -6.84 -5.68 -4.05
C ILE A 32 -7.14 -4.85 -2.79
N LYS A 33 -6.96 -5.41 -1.59
CA LYS A 33 -7.15 -4.67 -0.33
C LYS A 33 -6.20 -3.48 -0.23
N PHE A 34 -4.94 -3.66 -0.59
CA PHE A 34 -3.93 -2.61 -0.62
C PHE A 34 -4.31 -1.49 -1.59
N SER A 35 -4.57 -1.84 -2.84
CA SER A 35 -4.88 -0.87 -3.90
C SER A 35 -6.17 -0.10 -3.62
N LEU A 36 -7.26 -0.79 -3.28
CA LEU A 36 -8.53 -0.14 -3.03
C LEU A 36 -8.51 0.70 -1.75
N GLY A 37 -7.89 0.22 -0.67
CA GLY A 37 -7.78 0.97 0.59
C GLY A 37 -6.95 2.25 0.41
N GLY A 38 -5.81 2.13 -0.26
CA GLY A 38 -4.95 3.27 -0.56
C GLY A 38 -5.60 4.29 -1.49
N ASN A 39 -6.27 3.83 -2.54
CA ASN A 39 -6.97 4.72 -3.48
C ASN A 39 -8.17 5.41 -2.82
N LEU A 40 -8.92 4.71 -1.98
CA LEU A 40 -9.98 5.34 -1.19
C LEU A 40 -9.42 6.45 -0.29
N GLY A 41 -8.28 6.19 0.40
CA GLY A 41 -7.61 7.20 1.21
C GLY A 41 -7.23 8.45 0.40
N LYS A 42 -6.61 8.28 -0.76
CA LYS A 42 -6.25 9.39 -1.66
C LYS A 42 -7.47 10.17 -2.15
N VAL A 43 -8.54 9.48 -2.53
CA VAL A 43 -9.80 10.12 -2.94
C VAL A 43 -10.39 10.94 -1.79
N LEU A 44 -10.43 10.39 -0.57
CA LEU A 44 -10.91 11.11 0.60
C LEU A 44 -10.05 12.32 0.95
N VAL A 45 -8.72 12.24 0.76
CA VAL A 45 -7.82 13.40 0.92
C VAL A 45 -8.13 14.49 -0.09
N MET A 46 -8.28 14.12 -1.37
CA MET A 46 -8.57 15.09 -2.44
C MET A 46 -9.94 15.76 -2.28
N LEU A 47 -10.95 15.03 -1.77
CA LEU A 47 -12.28 15.58 -1.50
C LEU A 47 -12.35 16.33 -0.17
N GLY A 48 -11.58 15.90 0.83
CA GLY A 48 -11.59 16.49 2.17
C GLY A 48 -10.77 17.77 2.29
N ALA A 49 -9.68 17.91 1.53
CA ALA A 49 -8.81 19.07 1.61
C ALA A 49 -9.53 20.40 1.32
N PRO A 50 -10.38 20.53 0.28
CA PRO A 50 -11.15 21.75 0.05
C PRO A 50 -12.09 22.12 1.19
N LEU A 51 -12.63 21.12 1.92
CA LEU A 51 -13.50 21.36 3.08
C LEU A 51 -12.73 21.97 4.27
N LEU A 52 -11.41 21.78 4.28
CA LEU A 52 -10.48 22.38 5.27
C LEU A 52 -9.87 23.71 4.79
N GLY A 53 -10.32 24.23 3.65
CA GLY A 53 -9.78 25.45 3.06
C GLY A 53 -8.48 25.25 2.25
N ILE A 54 -8.09 24.01 2.00
CA ILE A 54 -6.93 23.64 1.20
C ILE A 54 -7.40 23.39 -0.24
N ASN A 55 -7.06 24.26 -1.18
CA ASN A 55 -7.62 24.22 -2.54
C ASN A 55 -7.31 22.90 -3.29
N VAL A 56 -6.05 22.48 -3.29
CA VAL A 56 -5.60 21.25 -3.99
C VAL A 56 -4.58 20.54 -3.13
N ALA A 57 -4.93 19.39 -2.55
CA ALA A 57 -4.05 18.63 -1.66
C ALA A 57 -2.79 18.12 -2.36
N LEU A 58 -2.93 17.62 -3.58
CA LEU A 58 -1.85 17.04 -4.38
C LEU A 58 -2.00 17.44 -5.84
N SER A 59 -0.87 17.70 -6.51
CA SER A 59 -0.84 17.89 -7.96
C SER A 59 -1.08 16.56 -8.69
N PRO A 60 -1.52 16.59 -9.97
CA PRO A 60 -1.67 15.38 -10.77
C PRO A 60 -0.37 14.56 -10.86
N LEU A 61 0.78 15.21 -10.91
CA LEU A 61 2.09 14.57 -11.00
C LEU A 61 2.43 13.83 -9.69
N GLN A 62 2.14 14.44 -8.53
CA GLN A 62 2.31 13.81 -7.22
C GLN A 62 1.40 12.58 -7.04
N LEU A 63 0.14 12.66 -7.51
CA LEU A 63 -0.77 11.53 -7.52
C LEU A 63 -0.29 10.41 -8.45
N LEU A 64 0.23 10.77 -9.63
CA LEU A 64 0.79 9.80 -10.56
C LEU A 64 1.99 9.07 -9.94
N TRP A 65 2.87 9.80 -9.24
CA TRP A 65 4.00 9.22 -8.51
C TRP A 65 3.54 8.19 -7.48
N LEU A 66 2.60 8.57 -6.61
CA LEU A 66 2.08 7.67 -5.58
C LEU A 66 1.41 6.43 -6.17
N ASN A 67 0.61 6.59 -7.23
CA ASN A 67 -0.11 5.48 -7.84
C ASN A 67 0.80 4.56 -8.68
N LEU A 68 1.74 5.14 -9.43
CA LEU A 68 2.58 4.35 -10.33
C LEU A 68 3.79 3.74 -9.60
N LEU A 69 4.51 4.54 -8.84
CA LEU A 69 5.72 4.07 -8.16
C LEU A 69 5.42 3.44 -6.80
N THR A 70 4.82 4.18 -5.89
CA THR A 70 4.60 3.65 -4.54
C THR A 70 3.65 2.45 -4.55
N ASP A 71 2.46 2.59 -5.15
CA ASP A 71 1.49 1.50 -5.19
C ASP A 71 1.93 0.37 -6.12
N GLY A 72 2.55 0.70 -7.26
CA GLY A 72 3.05 -0.29 -8.20
C GLY A 72 4.14 -1.18 -7.60
N LEU A 73 5.17 -0.58 -6.98
CA LEU A 73 6.26 -1.33 -6.36
C LEU A 73 5.79 -2.16 -5.15
N MET A 74 4.96 -1.58 -4.28
CA MET A 74 4.41 -2.30 -3.14
C MET A 74 3.47 -3.42 -3.57
N GLY A 75 2.65 -3.19 -4.60
CA GLY A 75 1.75 -4.19 -5.18
C GLY A 75 2.50 -5.38 -5.78
N LEU A 76 3.60 -5.15 -6.50
CA LEU A 76 4.47 -6.21 -7.00
C LEU A 76 5.03 -7.07 -5.86
N GLY A 77 5.47 -6.44 -4.77
CA GLY A 77 5.96 -7.14 -3.59
C GLY A 77 4.92 -8.04 -2.94
N LEU A 78 3.67 -7.56 -2.84
CA LEU A 78 2.54 -8.33 -2.30
C LEU A 78 2.12 -9.48 -3.22
N GLY A 79 2.31 -9.36 -4.54
CA GLY A 79 1.99 -10.38 -5.53
C GLY A 79 2.81 -11.66 -5.40
N VAL A 80 3.96 -11.61 -4.74
CA VAL A 80 4.88 -12.74 -4.57
C VAL A 80 5.08 -13.15 -3.11
N GLU A 81 4.14 -12.82 -2.23
CA GLU A 81 4.18 -13.27 -0.84
C GLU A 81 4.11 -14.81 -0.76
N PRO A 82 4.88 -15.45 0.14
CA PRO A 82 4.87 -16.90 0.30
C PRO A 82 3.54 -17.41 0.85
N ALA A 83 3.32 -18.72 0.70
CA ALA A 83 2.16 -19.40 1.26
C ALA A 83 2.08 -19.19 2.78
N GLU A 84 0.88 -18.91 3.28
CA GLU A 84 0.63 -18.92 4.71
C GLU A 84 0.63 -20.33 5.29
N ALA A 85 0.95 -20.43 6.58
CA ALA A 85 0.80 -21.69 7.29
C ALA A 85 -0.66 -22.16 7.21
N GLY A 86 -0.87 -23.42 6.85
CA GLY A 86 -2.22 -24.00 6.75
C GLY A 86 -3.01 -23.64 5.49
N THR A 87 -2.39 -23.07 4.45
CA THR A 87 -3.07 -22.75 3.17
C THR A 87 -3.85 -23.96 2.60
N MET A 88 -3.34 -25.19 2.76
CA MET A 88 -4.01 -26.40 2.28
C MET A 88 -5.07 -26.95 3.26
N ASN A 89 -5.07 -26.51 4.52
CA ASN A 89 -6.02 -26.96 5.55
C ASN A 89 -7.34 -26.17 5.52
N ARG A 90 -7.40 -25.10 4.74
CA ARG A 90 -8.60 -24.28 4.58
C ARG A 90 -9.62 -24.96 3.66
N GLU A 91 -10.91 -24.82 3.96
CA GLU A 91 -11.98 -25.26 3.08
C GLU A 91 -11.91 -24.60 1.70
N PRO A 92 -12.35 -25.27 0.63
CA PRO A 92 -12.49 -24.67 -0.68
C PRO A 92 -13.42 -23.46 -0.64
N ARG A 93 -13.05 -22.38 -1.31
CA ARG A 93 -13.91 -21.20 -1.41
C ARG A 93 -15.08 -21.48 -2.36
N PRO A 94 -16.29 -20.98 -2.05
CA PRO A 94 -17.42 -21.06 -2.99
C PRO A 94 -17.08 -20.33 -4.30
N THR A 95 -17.37 -20.96 -5.43
CA THR A 95 -17.14 -20.40 -6.76
C THR A 95 -17.99 -19.14 -7.05
N THR A 96 -19.11 -18.98 -6.33
CA THR A 96 -20.02 -17.85 -6.42
C THR A 96 -19.67 -16.71 -5.47
N GLY A 97 -18.61 -16.86 -4.67
CA GLY A 97 -18.18 -15.87 -3.68
C GLY A 97 -17.62 -14.60 -4.32
N SER A 98 -18.02 -13.43 -3.81
CA SER A 98 -17.41 -12.16 -4.21
C SER A 98 -15.94 -12.09 -3.74
N VAL A 99 -15.04 -11.62 -4.60
CA VAL A 99 -13.64 -11.34 -4.25
C VAL A 99 -13.57 -10.28 -3.13
N LEU A 100 -14.47 -9.30 -3.17
CA LEU A 100 -14.67 -8.32 -2.12
C LEU A 100 -15.75 -8.79 -1.14
N ASP A 101 -15.42 -9.72 -0.28
CA ASP A 101 -16.28 -10.13 0.82
C ASP A 101 -16.50 -9.00 1.84
N LYS A 102 -17.37 -9.23 2.84
CA LYS A 102 -17.66 -8.25 3.87
C LYS A 102 -16.40 -7.80 4.62
N ALA A 103 -15.50 -8.72 4.91
CA ALA A 103 -14.26 -8.42 5.65
C ALA A 103 -13.32 -7.55 4.80
N ALA A 104 -13.16 -7.84 3.50
CA ALA A 104 -12.36 -7.03 2.60
C ALA A 104 -12.93 -5.61 2.44
N ARG A 105 -14.26 -5.47 2.32
CA ARG A 105 -14.91 -4.15 2.25
C ARG A 105 -14.71 -3.32 3.51
N ILE A 106 -14.87 -3.93 4.68
CA ILE A 106 -14.61 -3.26 5.97
C ILE A 106 -13.15 -2.83 6.04
N HIS A 107 -12.21 -3.71 5.67
CA HIS A 107 -10.78 -3.39 5.65
C HIS A 107 -10.49 -2.19 4.75
N VAL A 108 -10.94 -2.20 3.49
CA VAL A 108 -10.75 -1.11 2.54
C VAL A 108 -11.31 0.21 3.08
N SER A 109 -12.52 0.18 3.64
CA SER A 109 -13.19 1.38 4.15
C SER A 109 -12.44 1.99 5.33
N TRP A 110 -12.12 1.20 6.35
CA TRP A 110 -11.50 1.74 7.55
C TRP A 110 -10.06 2.20 7.29
N VAL A 111 -9.28 1.45 6.49
CA VAL A 111 -7.92 1.85 6.12
C VAL A 111 -7.93 3.14 5.31
N GLY A 112 -8.82 3.27 4.33
CA GLY A 112 -8.96 4.50 3.56
C GLY A 112 -9.31 5.70 4.44
N ILE A 113 -10.20 5.53 5.44
CA ILE A 113 -10.55 6.58 6.41
C ILE A 113 -9.32 6.94 7.27
N VAL A 114 -8.59 5.96 7.78
CA VAL A 114 -7.40 6.20 8.61
C VAL A 114 -6.32 6.95 7.82
N ILE A 115 -6.03 6.52 6.59
CA ILE A 115 -5.07 7.20 5.69
C ILE A 115 -5.51 8.66 5.49
N ALA A 116 -6.77 8.89 5.16
CA ALA A 116 -7.30 10.23 4.95
C ALA A 116 -7.23 11.08 6.22
N ALA A 117 -7.61 10.53 7.37
CA ALA A 117 -7.57 11.24 8.65
C ALA A 117 -6.16 11.68 9.02
N ILE A 118 -5.18 10.77 8.95
CA ILE A 118 -3.75 11.09 9.23
C ILE A 118 -3.27 12.19 8.27
N THR A 119 -3.50 12.00 6.98
CA THR A 119 -2.98 12.88 5.96
C THR A 119 -3.61 14.28 6.01
N LEU A 120 -4.94 14.36 6.16
CA LEU A 120 -5.65 15.65 6.27
C LEU A 120 -5.32 16.37 7.58
N THR A 121 -5.13 15.65 8.67
CA THR A 121 -4.71 16.25 9.95
C THR A 121 -3.33 16.88 9.80
N LEU A 122 -2.36 16.18 9.21
CA LEU A 122 -1.04 16.76 8.94
C LEU A 122 -1.14 17.92 7.96
N GLY A 123 -1.88 17.78 6.88
CA GLY A 123 -2.11 18.89 5.94
C GLY A 123 -2.67 20.11 6.62
N ALA A 124 -3.66 19.97 7.50
CA ALA A 124 -4.29 21.08 8.23
C ALA A 124 -3.35 21.73 9.27
N ILE A 125 -2.58 20.93 10.01
CA ILE A 125 -1.62 21.44 11.01
C ILE A 125 -0.51 22.27 10.35
N TYR A 126 -0.03 21.83 9.19
CA TYR A 126 1.05 22.48 8.45
C TYR A 126 0.56 23.51 7.44
N TYR A 127 -0.77 23.67 7.31
CA TYR A 127 -1.33 24.58 6.32
C TYR A 127 -1.02 26.03 6.69
N GLU A 128 -0.21 26.68 5.87
CA GLU A 128 0.09 28.08 5.94
C GLU A 128 -0.05 28.70 4.53
N PRO A 129 -0.95 29.69 4.36
CA PRO A 129 -1.13 30.34 3.06
C PRO A 129 0.18 30.92 2.51
N GLY A 130 0.47 30.60 1.25
CA GLY A 130 1.69 31.05 0.58
C GLY A 130 2.90 30.13 0.74
N THR A 131 2.80 29.05 1.51
CA THR A 131 3.84 28.01 1.60
C THR A 131 3.43 26.73 0.91
N VAL A 132 4.37 25.83 0.64
CA VAL A 132 4.13 24.51 0.02
C VAL A 132 4.50 23.36 0.98
N ILE A 133 4.95 23.68 2.20
CA ILE A 133 5.39 22.66 3.16
C ILE A 133 4.26 21.68 3.54
N TRP A 134 3.04 22.18 3.67
CA TRP A 134 1.86 21.36 3.95
C TRP A 134 1.58 20.33 2.85
N GLN A 135 1.83 20.70 1.57
CA GLN A 135 1.63 19.82 0.43
C GLN A 135 2.68 18.70 0.43
N THR A 136 3.93 19.04 0.76
CA THR A 136 4.99 18.04 0.95
C THR A 136 4.68 17.11 2.13
N MET A 137 4.10 17.62 3.22
CA MET A 137 3.65 16.80 4.35
C MET A 137 2.54 15.83 3.95
N ILE A 138 1.54 16.29 3.20
CA ILE A 138 0.48 15.41 2.65
C ILE A 138 1.09 14.32 1.76
N PHE A 139 1.98 14.69 0.85
CA PHE A 139 2.66 13.76 -0.05
C PHE A 139 3.50 12.72 0.72
N ALA A 140 4.30 13.17 1.69
CA ALA A 140 5.12 12.30 2.54
C ALA A 140 4.25 11.36 3.38
N ALA A 141 3.21 11.88 4.03
CA ALA A 141 2.30 11.08 4.84
C ALA A 141 1.59 10.00 4.02
N LEU A 142 1.11 10.32 2.81
CA LEU A 142 0.52 9.33 1.91
C LEU A 142 1.54 8.25 1.51
N GLY A 143 2.76 8.62 1.17
CA GLY A 143 3.80 7.64 0.85
C GLY A 143 4.09 6.69 2.02
N PHE A 144 4.29 7.22 3.23
CA PHE A 144 4.55 6.39 4.41
C PHE A 144 3.35 5.54 4.85
N THR A 145 2.12 6.06 4.78
CA THR A 145 0.91 5.29 5.08
C THR A 145 0.72 4.13 4.10
N GLN A 146 1.03 4.31 2.80
CA GLN A 146 0.99 3.26 1.79
C GLN A 146 2.02 2.17 2.07
N ILE A 147 3.26 2.54 2.37
CA ILE A 147 4.32 1.59 2.73
C ILE A 147 3.91 0.80 3.99
N GLY A 148 3.42 1.49 5.03
CA GLY A 148 2.92 0.86 6.25
C GLY A 148 1.77 -0.11 5.99
N HIS A 149 0.80 0.30 5.16
CA HIS A 149 -0.33 -0.53 4.76
C HIS A 149 0.13 -1.81 4.03
N ALA A 150 1.03 -1.69 3.04
CA ALA A 150 1.55 -2.83 2.32
C ALA A 150 2.28 -3.82 3.23
N LEU A 151 3.14 -3.32 4.13
CA LEU A 151 3.86 -4.15 5.10
C LEU A 151 2.90 -4.82 6.10
N GLY A 152 1.81 -4.16 6.49
CA GLY A 152 0.76 -4.74 7.34
C GLY A 152 0.02 -5.91 6.69
N LEU A 153 -0.16 -5.86 5.36
CA LEU A 153 -0.84 -6.90 4.57
C LEU A 153 0.01 -8.12 4.24
N ARG A 154 1.28 -8.15 4.63
CA ARG A 154 2.15 -9.31 4.39
C ARG A 154 1.59 -10.60 5.01
N ALA A 155 2.01 -11.74 4.45
CA ALA A 155 1.53 -13.05 4.86
C ALA A 155 1.66 -13.28 6.37
N SER A 156 0.60 -13.79 6.99
CA SER A 156 0.54 -14.10 8.43
C SER A 156 1.54 -15.20 8.79
N GLY A 157 2.06 -15.14 10.02
CA GLY A 157 3.02 -16.13 10.52
C GLY A 157 4.49 -15.82 10.20
N HIS A 158 4.77 -14.76 9.45
CA HIS A 158 6.13 -14.31 9.17
C HIS A 158 6.35 -12.89 9.71
N SER A 159 7.59 -12.59 10.13
CA SER A 159 7.94 -11.21 10.46
C SER A 159 7.90 -10.35 9.20
N PRO A 160 7.19 -9.20 9.20
CA PRO A 160 7.10 -8.31 8.04
C PRO A 160 8.46 -7.72 7.65
N PHE A 161 9.40 -7.69 8.58
CA PHE A 161 10.76 -7.18 8.37
C PHE A 161 11.79 -8.27 8.09
N ASN A 162 11.38 -9.55 7.98
CA ASN A 162 12.31 -10.62 7.67
C ASN A 162 12.58 -10.68 6.16
N PRO A 163 13.79 -10.31 5.70
CA PRO A 163 14.11 -10.30 4.28
C PRO A 163 14.17 -11.69 3.65
N LYS A 164 14.30 -12.75 4.47
CA LYS A 164 14.41 -14.13 3.97
C LYS A 164 13.06 -14.69 3.51
N THR A 165 11.93 -14.16 4.00
CA THR A 165 10.59 -14.66 3.64
C THR A 165 10.13 -14.16 2.29
N ASN A 166 10.35 -12.88 2.00
CA ASN A 166 10.09 -12.26 0.71
C ASN A 166 11.18 -11.21 0.43
N PRO A 167 12.30 -11.62 -0.18
CA PRO A 167 13.39 -10.70 -0.50
C PRO A 167 12.96 -9.57 -1.44
N LEU A 168 12.10 -9.89 -2.42
CA LEU A 168 11.63 -8.88 -3.38
C LEU A 168 10.84 -7.77 -2.67
N MET A 169 9.89 -8.12 -1.80
CA MET A 169 9.13 -7.12 -1.03
C MET A 169 10.04 -6.22 -0.19
N THR A 170 11.09 -6.80 0.42
CA THR A 170 12.06 -6.03 1.20
C THR A 170 12.83 -5.04 0.32
N TRP A 171 13.34 -5.50 -0.82
CA TRP A 171 14.03 -4.62 -1.77
C TRP A 171 13.13 -3.53 -2.33
N LEU A 172 11.88 -3.87 -2.70
CA LEU A 172 10.92 -2.90 -3.20
C LEU A 172 10.53 -1.87 -2.14
N THR A 173 10.41 -2.29 -0.87
CA THR A 173 10.17 -1.35 0.24
C THR A 173 11.33 -0.36 0.41
N VAL A 174 12.57 -0.85 0.42
CA VAL A 174 13.77 0.00 0.52
C VAL A 174 13.86 0.93 -0.70
N LEU A 175 13.64 0.41 -1.89
CA LEU A 175 13.64 1.21 -3.12
C LEU A 175 12.57 2.31 -3.07
N THR A 176 11.34 1.96 -2.65
CA THR A 176 10.24 2.94 -2.53
C THR A 176 10.58 4.02 -1.52
N LEU A 177 11.17 3.67 -0.37
CA LEU A 177 11.63 4.65 0.62
C LEU A 177 12.70 5.58 0.05
N ILE A 178 13.69 5.02 -0.63
CA ILE A 178 14.75 5.83 -1.28
C ILE A 178 14.15 6.78 -2.31
N LEU A 179 13.27 6.29 -3.18
CA LEU A 179 12.62 7.09 -4.20
C LEU A 179 11.72 8.18 -3.59
N GLN A 180 10.98 7.86 -2.52
CA GLN A 180 10.13 8.83 -1.80
C GLN A 180 10.97 9.96 -1.19
N LEU A 181 12.11 9.63 -0.58
CA LEU A 181 13.03 10.62 -0.05
C LEU A 181 13.74 11.42 -1.16
N ALA A 182 14.10 10.75 -2.25
CA ALA A 182 14.74 11.41 -3.39
C ALA A 182 13.86 12.53 -3.97
N VAL A 183 12.55 12.29 -4.11
CA VAL A 183 11.62 13.31 -4.61
C VAL A 183 11.49 14.51 -3.67
N ILE A 184 11.66 14.32 -2.37
CA ILE A 184 11.54 15.39 -1.37
C ILE A 184 12.84 16.18 -1.23
N TYR A 185 14.01 15.55 -1.43
CA TYR A 185 15.31 16.14 -1.07
C TYR A 185 16.27 16.41 -2.25
N ILE A 186 16.02 15.85 -3.44
CA ILE A 186 16.86 16.16 -4.60
C ILE A 186 16.31 17.43 -5.29
N PRO A 187 17.10 18.52 -5.37
CA PRO A 187 16.62 19.84 -5.83
C PRO A 187 15.97 19.85 -7.22
N PHE A 188 16.38 18.96 -8.12
CA PHE A 188 15.74 18.81 -9.43
C PHE A 188 14.36 18.17 -9.33
N LEU A 189 14.22 17.14 -8.46
CA LEU A 189 12.97 16.40 -8.32
C LEU A 189 11.96 17.17 -7.49
N ASP A 190 12.36 17.81 -6.39
CA ASP A 190 11.45 18.58 -5.56
C ASP A 190 10.80 19.72 -6.36
N THR A 191 11.61 20.45 -7.13
CA THR A 191 11.15 21.51 -8.02
C THR A 191 10.20 20.95 -9.10
N PHE A 192 10.56 19.80 -9.73
CA PHE A 192 9.74 19.17 -10.77
C PHE A 192 8.36 18.72 -10.22
N PHE A 193 8.33 18.19 -9.00
CA PHE A 193 7.09 17.78 -8.34
C PHE A 193 6.37 18.92 -7.59
N GLY A 194 6.95 20.10 -7.51
CA GLY A 194 6.40 21.24 -6.77
C GLY A 194 6.38 21.00 -5.26
N LEU A 195 7.40 20.34 -4.73
CA LEU A 195 7.59 20.05 -3.33
C LEU A 195 8.71 20.93 -2.74
N VAL A 196 8.86 20.88 -1.42
CA VAL A 196 9.96 21.54 -0.70
C VAL A 196 10.57 20.54 0.30
N PRO A 197 11.88 20.60 0.56
CA PRO A 197 12.51 19.75 1.56
C PRO A 197 11.88 19.93 2.94
N LEU A 198 11.54 18.82 3.61
CA LEU A 198 11.01 18.82 4.96
C LEU A 198 12.14 18.84 5.99
N PRO A 199 12.00 19.57 7.11
CA PRO A 199 12.84 19.38 8.29
C PRO A 199 12.78 17.91 8.74
N ILE A 200 13.89 17.39 9.25
CA ILE A 200 13.97 15.98 9.68
C ILE A 200 12.90 15.64 10.74
N GLY A 201 12.60 16.57 11.64
CA GLY A 201 11.54 16.39 12.64
C GLY A 201 10.17 16.15 12.02
N ASP A 202 9.81 16.92 11.00
CA ASP A 202 8.53 16.82 10.30
C ASP A 202 8.44 15.52 9.47
N LEU A 203 9.55 15.14 8.84
CA LEU A 203 9.64 13.86 8.14
C LEU A 203 9.42 12.69 9.10
N LEU A 204 10.02 12.74 10.30
CA LEU A 204 9.83 11.70 11.32
C LEU A 204 8.38 11.66 11.84
N ILE A 205 7.72 12.81 11.97
CA ILE A 205 6.30 12.86 12.32
C ILE A 205 5.46 12.18 11.24
N ALA A 206 5.69 12.50 9.96
CA ALA A 206 4.98 11.87 8.86
C ALA A 206 5.22 10.35 8.80
N ALA A 207 6.45 9.90 9.04
CA ALA A 207 6.81 8.48 9.06
C ALA A 207 6.20 7.75 10.27
N ALA A 208 6.22 8.35 11.47
CA ALA A 208 5.62 7.78 12.67
C ALA A 208 4.10 7.62 12.53
N LEU A 209 3.41 8.65 12.05
CA LEU A 209 1.97 8.58 11.80
C LEU A 209 1.63 7.63 10.65
N GLY A 210 2.46 7.57 9.62
CA GLY A 210 2.34 6.58 8.55
C GLY A 210 2.43 5.14 9.06
N SER A 211 3.22 4.90 10.10
CA SER A 211 3.36 3.57 10.73
C SER A 211 2.08 3.09 11.44
N ILE A 212 1.13 3.97 11.74
CA ILE A 212 -0.17 3.61 12.33
C ILE A 212 -0.92 2.65 11.40
N THR A 213 -0.85 2.85 10.08
CA THR A 213 -1.49 1.96 9.12
C THR A 213 -0.93 0.54 9.16
N PHE A 214 0.38 0.40 9.39
CA PHE A 214 1.01 -0.91 9.60
C PHE A 214 0.47 -1.60 10.86
N ILE A 215 0.41 -0.89 11.99
CA ILE A 215 -0.07 -1.45 13.28
C ILE A 215 -1.55 -1.83 13.18
N GLY A 216 -2.35 -0.98 12.57
CA GLY A 216 -3.79 -1.20 12.48
C GLY A 216 -4.22 -2.28 11.49
N VAL A 217 -3.37 -2.65 10.53
CA VAL A 217 -3.67 -3.66 9.50
C VAL A 217 -3.20 -5.04 9.93
N ARG A 218 -2.21 -5.15 10.82
CA ARG A 218 -1.63 -6.40 11.28
C ARG A 218 -2.37 -6.96 12.49
#